data_14a279680890c13be2e4d098f196a9f0
#
_entry.id   14a279680890c13be2e4d098f196a9f0
#
_cell.length_a   1.000
_cell.length_b   1.000
_cell.length_c   1.000
_cell.angle_alpha   90.00
_cell.angle_beta   90.00
_cell.angle_gamma   90.00
#
_symmetry.space_group_name_H-M   'P 1'
#
loop_
_entity.id
_entity.type
_entity.pdbx_description
1 polymer ?
#
loop_
_entity_poly.entity_id
_entity_poly.type
_entity_poly.pdbx_seq_one_letter_code
_entity_poly.pdbx_strand_id
1 'polypeptide(L)'
;MRMDTNLGREDWLHAARLALLRGGVEQVRVEKLARALKVTKGSFYWHFKDREELLELLLREWEDEVHGLLIQLGKRPRREKLDIFLRLLEERVRLSEDGKTPSDAAIFAWASVDPEVARRVNKAEQTRIRQLQHLVDGRNRMELFYLVWIGFVARGQRVPESRKRFPVIARLLLESVDGHVGESRRQRRGSPTGRRRAARPALKRQAE
;
A
#
# COMPACT_ATOMS: atom_id res chain seq x y z
N MET A 1 -26.97 18.89 33.21
CA MET A 1 -27.02 17.62 32.45
C MET A 1 -25.60 17.17 32.23
N ARG A 2 -25.06 16.33 33.12
CA ARG A 2 -23.72 15.73 32.97
C ARG A 2 -23.84 14.66 31.89
N MET A 3 -23.29 14.91 30.73
CA MET A 3 -22.96 13.83 29.80
C MET A 3 -21.63 13.23 30.31
N ASP A 4 -21.72 12.20 31.13
CA ASP A 4 -20.61 11.27 31.40
C ASP A 4 -20.48 10.38 30.17
N THR A 5 -20.00 10.97 29.07
CA THR A 5 -19.40 10.20 28.00
C THR A 5 -17.98 9.91 28.47
N ASN A 6 -17.77 8.69 28.97
CA ASN A 6 -16.45 8.16 29.29
C ASN A 6 -15.68 7.97 27.96
N LEU A 7 -15.27 9.13 27.35
CA LEU A 7 -14.50 9.14 26.11
C LEU A 7 -13.11 8.58 26.41
N GLY A 8 -12.81 7.47 25.74
CA GLY A 8 -11.51 6.82 25.82
C GLY A 8 -10.48 7.41 24.85
N ARG A 9 -9.27 6.95 24.97
CA ARG A 9 -8.15 7.30 24.08
C ARG A 9 -8.49 7.03 22.61
N GLU A 10 -9.24 5.95 22.32
CA GLU A 10 -9.64 5.56 20.97
C GLU A 10 -10.61 6.54 20.32
N ASP A 11 -11.49 7.18 21.08
CA ASP A 11 -12.40 8.20 20.54
C ASP A 11 -11.64 9.41 19.99
N TRP A 12 -10.55 9.79 20.66
CA TRP A 12 -9.66 10.85 20.20
C TRP A 12 -8.89 10.44 18.96
N LEU A 13 -8.37 9.21 18.90
CA LEU A 13 -7.68 8.65 17.74
C LEU A 13 -8.64 8.58 16.55
N HIS A 14 -9.86 8.10 16.74
CA HIS A 14 -10.90 8.09 15.71
C HIS A 14 -11.21 9.50 15.16
N ALA A 15 -11.44 10.46 16.05
CA ALA A 15 -11.67 11.85 15.65
C ALA A 15 -10.46 12.44 14.89
N ALA A 16 -9.24 12.10 15.31
CA ALA A 16 -8.01 12.56 14.68
C ALA A 16 -7.81 11.93 13.28
N ARG A 17 -8.10 10.63 13.09
CA ARG A 17 -8.08 9.97 11.78
C ARG A 17 -9.05 10.62 10.80
N LEU A 18 -10.27 10.92 11.26
CA LEU A 18 -11.26 11.63 10.44
C LEU A 18 -10.85 13.08 10.12
N ALA A 19 -10.26 13.80 11.08
CA ALA A 19 -9.76 15.14 10.85
C ALA A 19 -8.60 15.15 9.82
N LEU A 20 -7.65 14.20 9.96
CA LEU A 20 -6.55 14.00 9.03
C LEU A 20 -7.06 13.66 7.61
N LEU A 21 -8.03 12.75 7.50
CA LEU A 21 -8.63 12.35 6.22
C LEU A 21 -9.31 13.53 5.50
N ARG A 22 -10.07 14.35 6.22
CA ARG A 22 -10.91 15.41 5.64
C ARG A 22 -10.16 16.68 5.29
N GLY A 23 -9.09 16.99 5.99
CA GLY A 23 -8.44 18.29 5.82
C GLY A 23 -6.94 18.31 6.14
N GLY A 24 -6.30 17.13 6.19
CA GLY A 24 -4.87 17.01 6.43
C GLY A 24 -4.46 17.28 7.87
N VAL A 25 -3.14 17.25 8.10
CA VAL A 25 -2.53 17.35 9.44
C VAL A 25 -2.88 18.67 10.16
N GLU A 26 -3.15 19.73 9.42
CA GLU A 26 -3.56 21.04 9.96
C GLU A 26 -4.96 21.03 10.61
N GLN A 27 -5.77 20.03 10.36
CA GLN A 27 -7.06 19.86 11.02
C GLN A 27 -6.98 19.05 12.32
N VAL A 28 -5.88 18.31 12.52
CA VAL A 28 -5.63 17.57 13.77
C VAL A 28 -5.16 18.54 14.85
N ARG A 29 -6.10 19.30 15.42
CA ARG A 29 -5.88 20.28 16.49
C ARG A 29 -6.73 19.92 17.71
N VAL A 30 -6.14 19.97 18.90
CA VAL A 30 -6.83 19.59 20.15
C VAL A 30 -8.16 20.29 20.30
N GLU A 31 -8.22 21.60 20.00
CA GLU A 31 -9.47 22.37 20.09
C GLU A 31 -10.55 21.92 19.11
N LYS A 32 -10.16 21.56 17.89
CA LYS A 32 -11.11 21.10 16.88
C LYS A 32 -11.63 19.71 17.23
N LEU A 33 -10.74 18.83 17.69
CA LEU A 33 -11.11 17.47 18.14
C LEU A 33 -12.02 17.53 19.36
N ALA A 34 -11.66 18.31 20.39
CA ALA A 34 -12.48 18.50 21.58
C ALA A 34 -13.90 19.00 21.24
N ARG A 35 -14.00 19.96 20.30
CA ARG A 35 -15.29 20.48 19.81
C ARG A 35 -16.09 19.37 19.09
N ALA A 36 -15.43 18.60 18.22
CA ALA A 36 -16.08 17.50 17.49
C ALA A 36 -16.61 16.41 18.45
N LEU A 37 -15.86 16.11 19.51
CA LEU A 37 -16.20 15.14 20.54
C LEU A 37 -17.14 15.72 21.61
N LYS A 38 -17.43 17.04 21.57
CA LYS A 38 -18.26 17.77 22.55
C LYS A 38 -17.74 17.71 23.99
N VAL A 39 -16.43 17.77 24.15
CA VAL A 39 -15.72 17.75 25.45
C VAL A 39 -14.81 18.95 25.61
N THR A 40 -14.21 19.11 26.79
CA THR A 40 -13.22 20.15 27.07
C THR A 40 -11.83 19.76 26.55
N LYS A 41 -10.97 20.75 26.25
CA LYS A 41 -9.56 20.49 25.95
C LYS A 41 -8.82 19.72 27.09
N GLY A 42 -9.19 19.98 28.34
CA GLY A 42 -8.62 19.29 29.49
C GLY A 42 -8.77 17.78 29.40
N SER A 43 -9.88 17.29 28.84
CA SER A 43 -10.10 15.86 28.62
C SER A 43 -9.05 15.22 27.68
N PHE A 44 -8.48 15.96 26.73
CA PHE A 44 -7.39 15.47 25.88
C PHE A 44 -6.14 15.08 26.68
N TYR A 45 -5.74 15.93 27.61
CA TYR A 45 -4.50 15.77 28.38
C TYR A 45 -4.56 14.63 29.42
N TRP A 46 -5.73 14.02 29.64
CA TRP A 46 -5.83 12.75 30.37
C TRP A 46 -5.38 11.54 29.53
N HIS A 47 -5.34 11.67 28.21
CA HIS A 47 -5.07 10.58 27.27
C HIS A 47 -3.75 10.75 26.52
N PHE A 48 -3.34 11.98 26.26
CA PHE A 48 -2.14 12.32 25.47
C PHE A 48 -1.38 13.47 26.13
N LYS A 49 -0.07 13.40 26.09
CA LYS A 49 0.80 14.45 26.58
C LYS A 49 0.62 15.75 25.79
N ASP A 50 0.60 15.62 24.47
CA ASP A 50 0.49 16.73 23.53
C ASP A 50 -0.06 16.27 22.18
N ARG A 51 -0.22 17.21 21.25
CA ARG A 51 -0.67 16.93 19.88
C ARG A 51 0.33 16.05 19.12
N GLU A 52 1.59 16.23 19.37
CA GLU A 52 2.70 15.51 18.73
C GLU A 52 2.65 14.03 19.06
N GLU A 53 2.34 13.65 20.31
CA GLU A 53 2.10 12.24 20.69
C GLU A 53 0.93 11.64 19.90
N LEU A 54 -0.16 12.39 19.74
CA LEU A 54 -1.32 11.93 18.95
C LEU A 54 -0.93 11.70 17.49
N LEU A 55 -0.19 12.63 16.87
CA LEU A 55 0.27 12.51 15.49
C LEU A 55 1.25 11.35 15.31
N GLU A 56 2.15 11.15 16.27
CA GLU A 56 3.09 10.03 16.28
C GLU A 56 2.35 8.69 16.30
N LEU A 57 1.29 8.56 17.09
CA LEU A 57 0.47 7.35 17.14
C LEU A 57 -0.24 7.09 15.81
N LEU A 58 -0.82 8.12 15.17
CA LEU A 58 -1.46 7.96 13.87
C LEU A 58 -0.47 7.46 12.81
N LEU A 59 0.75 7.97 12.83
CA LEU A 59 1.77 7.54 11.88
C LEU A 59 2.27 6.12 12.16
N ARG A 60 2.46 5.75 13.43
CA ARG A 60 2.80 4.38 13.84
C ARG A 60 1.71 3.38 13.46
N GLU A 61 0.45 3.67 13.73
CA GLU A 61 -0.66 2.82 13.32
C GLU A 61 -0.61 2.53 11.81
N TRP A 62 -0.34 3.56 11.00
CA TRP A 62 -0.21 3.40 9.55
C TRP A 62 1.01 2.55 9.16
N GLU A 63 2.15 2.71 9.85
CA GLU A 63 3.35 1.89 9.62
C GLU A 63 3.12 0.42 9.97
N ASP A 64 2.44 0.14 11.09
CA ASP A 64 2.26 -1.20 11.63
C ASP A 64 1.22 -2.04 10.87
N GLU A 65 0.29 -1.42 10.16
CA GLU A 65 -0.75 -2.15 9.41
C GLU A 65 -0.21 -3.14 8.37
N VAL A 66 0.98 -2.92 7.86
CA VAL A 66 1.62 -3.84 6.89
C VAL A 66 1.95 -5.19 7.51
N HIS A 67 2.36 -5.19 8.77
CA HIS A 67 2.63 -6.44 9.48
C HIS A 67 1.37 -7.31 9.57
N GLY A 68 0.22 -6.72 9.85
CA GLY A 68 -1.06 -7.41 9.87
C GLY A 68 -1.43 -8.03 8.51
N LEU A 69 -1.18 -7.31 7.42
CA LEU A 69 -1.42 -7.78 6.06
C LEU A 69 -0.58 -9.04 5.74
N LEU A 70 0.70 -9.02 6.04
CA LEU A 70 1.62 -10.14 5.78
C LEU A 70 1.25 -11.40 6.57
N ILE A 71 0.83 -11.24 7.82
CA ILE A 71 0.34 -12.35 8.66
C ILE A 71 -0.89 -12.99 8.01
N GLN A 72 -1.83 -12.21 7.51
CA GLN A 72 -3.04 -12.72 6.87
C GLN A 72 -2.76 -13.45 5.56
N LEU A 73 -1.73 -13.05 4.80
CA LEU A 73 -1.32 -13.74 3.58
C LEU A 73 -0.72 -15.13 3.86
N GLY A 74 0.06 -15.30 4.92
CA GLY A 74 0.59 -16.58 5.39
C GLY A 74 1.31 -17.39 4.30
N LYS A 75 1.25 -18.73 4.41
CA LYS A 75 1.90 -19.69 3.48
C LYS A 75 0.96 -20.20 2.36
N ARG A 76 -0.04 -19.43 1.96
CA ARG A 76 -1.00 -19.81 0.92
C ARG A 76 -0.39 -19.81 -0.48
N PRO A 77 -1.00 -20.51 -1.47
CA PRO A 77 -0.64 -20.39 -2.87
C PRO A 77 -0.73 -18.93 -3.36
N ARG A 78 0.12 -18.58 -4.33
CA ARG A 78 0.21 -17.19 -4.84
C ARG A 78 -1.13 -16.61 -5.28
N ARG A 79 -1.93 -17.38 -6.02
CA ARG A 79 -3.24 -16.92 -6.52
C ARG A 79 -4.20 -16.55 -5.38
N GLU A 80 -4.28 -17.38 -4.35
CA GLU A 80 -5.07 -17.08 -3.17
C GLU A 80 -4.57 -15.84 -2.42
N LYS A 81 -3.24 -15.68 -2.33
CA LYS A 81 -2.64 -14.48 -1.73
C LYS A 81 -3.04 -13.21 -2.47
N LEU A 82 -3.06 -13.22 -3.80
CA LEU A 82 -3.47 -12.06 -4.59
C LEU A 82 -4.93 -11.70 -4.34
N ASP A 83 -5.83 -12.68 -4.32
CA ASP A 83 -7.25 -12.43 -4.04
C ASP A 83 -7.48 -11.91 -2.61
N ILE A 84 -6.73 -12.43 -1.63
CA ILE A 84 -6.76 -11.93 -0.25
C ILE A 84 -6.21 -10.52 -0.21
N PHE A 85 -5.07 -10.26 -0.84
CA PHE A 85 -4.42 -8.95 -0.86
C PHE A 85 -5.35 -7.87 -1.42
N LEU A 86 -6.03 -8.14 -2.54
CA LEU A 86 -7.00 -7.19 -3.12
C LEU A 86 -8.15 -6.88 -2.17
N ARG A 87 -8.74 -7.92 -1.55
CA ARG A 87 -9.81 -7.72 -0.56
C ARG A 87 -9.36 -6.90 0.65
N LEU A 88 -8.14 -7.12 1.12
CA LEU A 88 -7.57 -6.36 2.24
C LEU A 88 -7.34 -4.89 1.88
N LEU A 89 -6.94 -4.59 0.64
CA LEU A 89 -6.82 -3.21 0.16
C LEU A 89 -8.19 -2.52 0.07
N GLU A 90 -9.23 -3.21 -0.40
CA GLU A 90 -10.60 -2.68 -0.42
C GLU A 90 -11.11 -2.39 0.98
N GLU A 91 -10.92 -3.35 1.90
CA GLU A 91 -11.31 -3.20 3.30
C GLU A 91 -10.55 -2.05 3.97
N ARG A 92 -9.26 -1.89 3.67
CA ARG A 92 -8.46 -0.78 4.17
C ARG A 92 -9.02 0.58 3.76
N VAL A 93 -9.44 0.74 2.49
CA VAL A 93 -10.09 1.98 2.04
C VAL A 93 -11.34 2.24 2.86
N ARG A 94 -12.21 1.24 3.03
CA ARG A 94 -13.44 1.34 3.81
C ARG A 94 -13.17 1.72 5.27
N LEU A 95 -12.25 1.02 5.92
CA LEU A 95 -11.88 1.29 7.32
C LEU A 95 -11.32 2.71 7.51
N SER A 96 -10.57 3.21 6.54
CA SER A 96 -10.04 4.58 6.61
C SER A 96 -11.13 5.65 6.45
N GLU A 97 -12.15 5.39 5.65
CA GLU A 97 -13.32 6.27 5.51
C GLU A 97 -14.14 6.35 6.80
N ASP A 98 -14.26 5.23 7.50
CA ASP A 98 -14.91 5.13 8.80
C ASP A 98 -14.05 5.67 9.97
N GLY A 99 -12.82 6.14 9.71
CA GLY A 99 -11.88 6.61 10.73
C GLY A 99 -11.33 5.52 11.65
N LYS A 100 -11.43 4.25 11.24
CA LYS A 100 -10.93 3.11 12.03
C LYS A 100 -9.44 2.89 11.82
N THR A 101 -8.91 3.31 10.68
CA THR A 101 -7.47 3.28 10.36
C THR A 101 -7.05 4.60 9.71
N PRO A 102 -5.76 4.98 9.76
CA PRO A 102 -5.26 6.14 9.02
C PRO A 102 -5.35 5.92 7.49
N SER A 103 -5.78 6.96 6.77
CA SER A 103 -5.86 6.92 5.30
C SER A 103 -4.49 7.05 4.65
N ASP A 104 -4.16 6.17 3.69
CA ASP A 104 -2.94 6.27 2.88
C ASP A 104 -2.82 7.66 2.22
N ALA A 105 -3.91 8.13 1.59
CA ALA A 105 -3.89 9.43 0.92
C ALA A 105 -3.64 10.60 1.89
N ALA A 106 -4.17 10.53 3.11
CA ALA A 106 -3.96 11.56 4.12
C ALA A 106 -2.52 11.54 4.67
N ILE A 107 -1.94 10.35 4.85
CA ILE A 107 -0.54 10.18 5.25
C ILE A 107 0.40 10.67 4.14
N PHE A 108 0.15 10.35 2.88
CA PHE A 108 0.96 10.84 1.75
C PHE A 108 0.87 12.37 1.59
N ALA A 109 -0.32 12.94 1.80
CA ALA A 109 -0.48 14.39 1.82
C ALA A 109 0.30 15.05 2.97
N TRP A 110 0.32 14.44 4.15
CA TRP A 110 1.14 14.91 5.27
C TRP A 110 2.63 14.79 4.95
N ALA A 111 3.09 13.66 4.41
CA ALA A 111 4.47 13.44 3.99
C ALA A 111 4.94 14.47 2.94
N SER A 112 4.05 15.03 2.13
CA SER A 112 4.42 16.05 1.12
C SER A 112 4.82 17.41 1.73
N VAL A 113 4.48 17.66 2.99
CA VAL A 113 4.74 18.94 3.70
C VAL A 113 5.65 18.79 4.93
N ASP A 114 5.97 17.56 5.32
CA ASP A 114 6.79 17.26 6.49
C ASP A 114 7.93 16.28 6.11
N PRO A 115 9.19 16.75 6.08
CA PRO A 115 10.34 15.92 5.68
C PRO A 115 10.61 14.71 6.59
N GLU A 116 10.29 14.80 7.89
CA GLU A 116 10.44 13.67 8.82
C GLU A 116 9.43 12.57 8.49
N VAL A 117 8.17 12.96 8.31
CA VAL A 117 7.09 12.05 7.90
C VAL A 117 7.41 11.44 6.53
N ALA A 118 7.92 12.24 5.58
CA ALA A 118 8.32 11.75 4.25
C ALA A 118 9.39 10.66 4.34
N ARG A 119 10.40 10.80 5.20
CA ARG A 119 11.44 9.77 5.41
C ARG A 119 10.84 8.47 5.96
N ARG A 120 9.94 8.56 6.91
CA ARG A 120 9.27 7.41 7.53
C ARG A 120 8.35 6.70 6.53
N VAL A 121 7.53 7.47 5.80
CA VAL A 121 6.66 6.95 4.75
C VAL A 121 7.47 6.20 3.70
N ASN A 122 8.54 6.81 3.17
CA ASN A 122 9.39 6.19 2.16
C ASN A 122 10.02 4.87 2.67
N LYS A 123 10.48 4.81 3.92
CA LYS A 123 10.99 3.59 4.55
C LYS A 123 9.92 2.49 4.63
N ALA A 124 8.71 2.85 5.04
CA ALA A 124 7.59 1.92 5.12
C ALA A 124 7.20 1.39 3.73
N GLU A 125 7.10 2.26 2.71
CA GLU A 125 6.83 1.89 1.31
C GLU A 125 7.86 0.91 0.76
N GLN A 126 9.15 1.20 0.92
CA GLN A 126 10.23 0.30 0.49
C GLN A 126 10.14 -1.07 1.17
N THR A 127 9.74 -1.09 2.42
CA THR A 127 9.53 -2.34 3.17
C THR A 127 8.34 -3.13 2.62
N ARG A 128 7.22 -2.45 2.36
CA ARG A 128 6.01 -3.04 1.73
C ARG A 128 6.34 -3.66 0.37
N ILE A 129 7.01 -2.91 -0.50
CA ILE A 129 7.41 -3.39 -1.83
C ILE A 129 8.28 -4.64 -1.72
N ARG A 130 9.32 -4.64 -0.85
CA ARG A 130 10.18 -5.81 -0.64
C ARG A 130 9.42 -7.04 -0.15
N GLN A 131 8.51 -6.85 0.79
CA GLN A 131 7.77 -7.96 1.39
C GLN A 131 6.69 -8.53 0.48
N LEU A 132 6.11 -7.72 -0.40
CA LEU A 132 5.03 -8.11 -1.28
C LEU A 132 5.46 -8.44 -2.73
N GLN A 133 6.72 -8.18 -3.10
CA GLN A 133 7.23 -8.36 -4.48
C GLN A 133 7.01 -9.77 -5.04
N HIS A 134 6.95 -10.80 -4.18
CA HIS A 134 6.71 -12.17 -4.60
C HIS A 134 5.25 -12.44 -5.01
N LEU A 135 4.32 -11.55 -4.71
CA LEU A 135 2.93 -11.67 -5.15
C LEU A 135 2.75 -11.41 -6.65
N VAL A 136 3.67 -10.64 -7.25
CA VAL A 136 3.56 -10.16 -8.64
C VAL A 136 4.82 -10.42 -9.48
N ASP A 137 5.59 -11.47 -9.16
CA ASP A 137 6.81 -11.87 -9.88
C ASP A 137 7.88 -10.77 -10.01
N GLY A 138 8.14 -10.07 -8.92
CA GLY A 138 9.29 -9.21 -8.82
C GLY A 138 9.03 -7.80 -8.31
N ARG A 139 10.13 -7.15 -7.97
CA ARG A 139 10.12 -5.82 -7.35
C ARG A 139 9.50 -4.76 -8.25
N ASN A 140 9.90 -4.69 -9.52
CA ASN A 140 9.44 -3.64 -10.43
C ASN A 140 7.92 -3.71 -10.67
N ARG A 141 7.35 -4.91 -10.68
CA ARG A 141 5.91 -5.12 -10.82
C ARG A 141 5.15 -4.71 -9.56
N MET A 142 5.70 -5.00 -8.39
CA MET A 142 5.12 -4.54 -7.13
C MET A 142 5.23 -3.02 -7.01
N GLU A 143 6.31 -2.42 -7.46
CA GLU A 143 6.49 -0.97 -7.50
C GLU A 143 5.46 -0.31 -8.42
N LEU A 144 5.25 -0.85 -9.63
CA LEU A 144 4.20 -0.39 -10.54
C LEU A 144 2.80 -0.51 -9.89
N PHE A 145 2.51 -1.65 -9.26
CA PHE A 145 1.25 -1.83 -8.53
C PHE A 145 1.08 -0.78 -7.44
N TYR A 146 2.14 -0.50 -6.71
CA TYR A 146 2.14 0.48 -5.62
C TYR A 146 1.93 1.91 -6.13
N LEU A 147 2.55 2.30 -7.24
CA LEU A 147 2.33 3.60 -7.90
C LEU A 147 0.87 3.75 -8.36
N VAL A 148 0.28 2.69 -8.92
CA VAL A 148 -1.15 2.67 -9.29
C VAL A 148 -2.02 2.81 -8.04
N TRP A 149 -1.68 2.13 -6.95
CA TRP A 149 -2.38 2.25 -5.67
C TRP A 149 -2.34 3.69 -5.14
N ILE A 150 -1.16 4.33 -5.08
CA ILE A 150 -1.01 5.73 -4.65
C ILE A 150 -1.88 6.65 -5.51
N GLY A 151 -1.81 6.52 -6.83
CA GLY A 151 -2.63 7.30 -7.75
C GLY A 151 -4.12 7.10 -7.55
N PHE A 152 -4.52 5.85 -7.26
CA PHE A 152 -5.91 5.48 -6.99
C PHE A 152 -6.43 6.11 -5.69
N VAL A 153 -5.71 6.01 -4.57
CA VAL A 153 -6.14 6.59 -3.30
C VAL A 153 -6.16 8.11 -3.34
N ALA A 154 -5.18 8.75 -4.02
CA ALA A 154 -5.14 10.20 -4.22
C ALA A 154 -6.33 10.68 -5.09
N ARG A 155 -6.69 9.95 -6.16
CA ARG A 155 -7.86 10.25 -6.98
C ARG A 155 -9.15 10.07 -6.20
N GLY A 156 -9.25 9.00 -5.41
CA GLY A 156 -10.44 8.66 -4.62
C GLY A 156 -10.84 9.73 -3.61
N GLN A 157 -9.90 10.56 -3.16
CA GLN A 157 -10.19 11.73 -2.32
C GLN A 157 -10.97 12.82 -3.06
N ARG A 158 -10.62 13.06 -4.32
CA ARG A 158 -11.25 14.10 -5.16
C ARG A 158 -12.51 13.60 -5.88
N VAL A 159 -12.54 12.31 -6.22
CA VAL A 159 -13.62 11.65 -6.98
C VAL A 159 -14.01 10.35 -6.27
N PRO A 160 -14.82 10.39 -5.20
CA PRO A 160 -15.17 9.23 -4.39
C PRO A 160 -15.71 8.04 -5.20
N GLU A 161 -16.52 8.30 -6.23
CA GLU A 161 -17.07 7.27 -7.11
C GLU A 161 -15.98 6.43 -7.84
N SER A 162 -14.77 6.98 -8.02
CA SER A 162 -13.68 6.25 -8.64
C SER A 162 -13.22 5.04 -7.82
N ARG A 163 -13.49 5.03 -6.52
CA ARG A 163 -13.10 3.95 -5.60
C ARG A 163 -13.81 2.63 -5.92
N LYS A 164 -15.04 2.68 -6.42
CA LYS A 164 -15.82 1.52 -6.86
C LYS A 164 -15.13 0.74 -8.00
N ARG A 165 -14.24 1.38 -8.73
CA ARG A 165 -13.49 0.77 -9.85
C ARG A 165 -12.19 0.10 -9.43
N PHE A 166 -11.75 0.24 -8.19
CA PHE A 166 -10.47 -0.31 -7.73
C PHE A 166 -10.34 -1.82 -7.98
N PRO A 167 -11.31 -2.68 -7.63
CA PRO A 167 -11.18 -4.12 -7.82
C PRO A 167 -10.93 -4.49 -9.29
N VAL A 168 -11.62 -3.81 -10.20
CA VAL A 168 -11.48 -4.03 -11.66
C VAL A 168 -10.12 -3.58 -12.15
N ILE A 169 -9.67 -2.38 -11.77
CA ILE A 169 -8.38 -1.81 -12.18
C ILE A 169 -7.22 -2.65 -11.63
N ALA A 170 -7.28 -3.02 -10.36
CA ALA A 170 -6.25 -3.82 -9.72
C ALA A 170 -6.15 -5.22 -10.34
N ARG A 171 -7.27 -5.85 -10.66
CA ARG A 171 -7.31 -7.15 -11.34
C ARG A 171 -6.72 -7.06 -12.74
N LEU A 172 -7.13 -6.08 -13.56
CA LEU A 172 -6.58 -5.86 -14.89
C LEU A 172 -5.06 -5.63 -14.87
N LEU A 173 -4.57 -4.86 -13.88
CA LEU A 173 -3.14 -4.64 -13.69
C LEU A 173 -2.41 -5.96 -13.38
N LEU A 174 -2.95 -6.79 -12.51
CA LEU A 174 -2.35 -8.07 -12.15
C LEU A 174 -2.38 -9.07 -13.31
N GLU A 175 -3.47 -9.15 -14.06
CA GLU A 175 -3.61 -10.01 -15.25
C GLU A 175 -2.66 -9.60 -16.38
N SER A 176 -2.52 -8.30 -16.66
CA SER A 176 -1.57 -7.79 -17.67
C SER A 176 -0.13 -8.10 -17.31
N VAL A 177 0.17 -8.18 -16.02
CA VAL A 177 1.47 -8.52 -15.48
C VAL A 177 1.75 -10.04 -15.60
N ASP A 178 0.74 -10.91 -15.46
CA ASP A 178 0.88 -12.37 -15.59
C ASP A 178 0.91 -12.84 -17.04
N GLY A 179 0.21 -12.19 -17.96
CA GLY A 179 0.10 -12.59 -19.39
C GLY A 179 1.42 -12.55 -20.16
N HIS A 180 2.34 -11.65 -19.83
CA HIS A 180 3.64 -11.52 -20.52
C HIS A 180 4.67 -12.62 -20.17
N VAL A 181 4.48 -13.36 -19.09
CA VAL A 181 5.41 -14.47 -18.71
C VAL A 181 5.23 -15.71 -19.58
N GLY A 182 4.03 -15.94 -20.08
CA GLY A 182 3.73 -17.07 -20.96
C GLY A 182 4.45 -16.99 -22.33
N GLU A 183 4.49 -15.81 -22.93
CA GLU A 183 5.10 -15.60 -24.25
C GLU A 183 6.63 -15.60 -24.22
N SER A 184 7.24 -14.93 -23.24
CA SER A 184 8.71 -14.89 -23.14
C SER A 184 9.34 -16.25 -22.83
N ARG A 185 8.63 -17.14 -22.09
CA ARG A 185 9.10 -18.51 -21.84
C ARG A 185 8.88 -19.43 -23.03
N ARG A 186 7.84 -19.22 -23.87
CA ARG A 186 7.65 -19.98 -25.11
C ARG A 186 8.70 -19.65 -26.18
N GLN A 187 9.07 -18.37 -26.33
CA GLN A 187 10.12 -17.96 -27.26
C GLN A 187 11.51 -18.47 -26.90
N ARG A 188 11.85 -18.59 -25.60
CA ARG A 188 13.14 -19.16 -25.16
C ARG A 188 13.23 -20.69 -25.29
N ARG A 189 12.10 -21.40 -25.36
CA ARG A 189 12.09 -22.88 -25.57
C ARG A 189 12.00 -23.28 -27.04
N GLY A 190 11.75 -22.36 -27.96
CA GLY A 190 11.51 -22.62 -29.37
C GLY A 190 12.72 -22.47 -30.29
N SER A 191 13.95 -22.25 -29.79
CA SER A 191 15.13 -22.23 -30.65
C SER A 191 15.71 -23.65 -30.76
N PRO A 192 15.49 -24.37 -31.86
CA PRO A 192 16.19 -25.63 -32.09
C PRO A 192 17.66 -25.29 -32.43
N THR A 193 18.56 -25.68 -31.53
CA THR A 193 20.00 -25.72 -31.86
C THR A 193 20.24 -26.70 -32.98
N GLY A 194 20.12 -26.21 -34.21
CA GLY A 194 20.59 -26.90 -35.40
C GLY A 194 22.09 -26.99 -35.39
N ARG A 195 22.66 -28.04 -34.81
CA ARG A 195 24.03 -28.45 -35.04
C ARG A 195 24.15 -28.86 -36.51
N ARG A 196 24.52 -27.93 -37.40
CA ARG A 196 25.09 -28.24 -38.69
C ARG A 196 26.52 -28.80 -38.43
N ARG A 197 26.63 -30.13 -38.59
CA ARG A 197 27.86 -30.84 -38.66
C ARG A 197 28.57 -30.41 -39.96
N ALA A 198 29.61 -29.58 -39.87
CA ALA A 198 30.48 -29.26 -41.01
C ALA A 198 31.27 -30.52 -41.41
N ALA A 199 31.02 -31.00 -42.61
CA ALA A 199 31.83 -32.03 -43.25
C ALA A 199 33.21 -31.46 -43.58
N ARG A 200 34.27 -32.15 -43.13
CA ARG A 200 35.65 -31.88 -43.52
C ARG A 200 35.84 -32.33 -44.96
N PRO A 201 36.52 -31.53 -45.85
CA PRO A 201 36.94 -32.04 -47.13
C PRO A 201 38.26 -32.86 -46.95
N ALA A 202 38.33 -33.99 -47.61
CA ALA A 202 39.49 -34.86 -47.66
C ALA A 202 40.59 -34.22 -48.49
N LEU A 203 41.78 -34.07 -47.91
CA LEU A 203 43.02 -33.70 -48.61
C LEU A 203 43.52 -34.92 -49.38
N LYS A 204 43.47 -34.86 -50.73
CA LYS A 204 44.21 -35.75 -51.59
C LYS A 204 45.72 -35.39 -51.54
N ARG A 205 46.53 -36.38 -51.10
CA ARG A 205 47.96 -36.38 -51.33
C ARG A 205 48.18 -36.73 -52.80
N GLN A 206 48.92 -35.92 -53.52
CA GLN A 206 49.67 -36.31 -54.73
C GLN A 206 51.12 -36.23 -54.40
N ALA A 207 51.81 -37.37 -54.74
CA ALA A 207 53.22 -37.52 -54.77
C ALA A 207 53.73 -37.06 -56.13
N GLU A 208 54.80 -36.32 -56.12
CA GLU A 208 56.04 -36.44 -56.87
C GLU A 208 56.97 -35.36 -56.41
#